data_c90341acbd42597f23fc4d5a926fb932
#
_entry.id   c90341acbd42597f23fc4d5a926fb932
#
_cell.length_a   1.000
_cell.length_b   1.000
_cell.length_c   1.000
_cell.angle_alpha   90.00
_cell.angle_beta   90.00
_cell.angle_gamma   90.00
#
_symmetry.space_group_name_H-M   'P 1'
#
loop_
_entity.id
_entity.type
_entity.pdbx_description
1 polymer ?
#
loop_
_entity_poly.entity_id
_entity_poly.type
_entity_poly.pdbx_seq_one_letter_code
_entity_poly.pdbx_strand_id
1 'polypeptide(L)'
;GLAAGVLWHDNHLYLMHEPNLYKYSDSNGDGKFDKREILSTGYSVHIGQGGHNTSGLAIGPDGRLYWSVADKGFNATSADGKHNYPFPHRGAIMRSELDGSNLEVFALGVRNAQELAFDKYGNLFSVDNDGDYKSERERFLYLIEGGQTGWRLHWQWHSMQEFAAISGEKSYNAWMEEKMSVTYNPDQPAYLVPPISLYKDGPCGMYYNPGAALNSKFKDHLFHASGSEVTAFRVENEGASFKMVDEKVIAKGKVLTGLAMDPNGALYVGSCIAYQNYPAA
;
A
#
# COMPACT_ATOMS: atom_id res chain seq x y z
N GLY A 1 17.77 -8.51 -2.73
CA GLY A 1 16.62 -7.72 -2.30
C GLY A 1 15.60 -8.61 -1.59
N LEU A 2 14.66 -8.00 -0.91
CA LEU A 2 13.55 -8.71 -0.28
C LEU A 2 12.38 -8.75 -1.27
N ALA A 3 11.74 -9.92 -1.42
CA ALA A 3 10.47 -10.04 -2.11
C ALA A 3 9.38 -9.58 -1.13
N ALA A 4 8.59 -8.58 -1.52
CA ALA A 4 7.62 -7.96 -0.63
C ALA A 4 6.18 -7.93 -1.18
N GLY A 5 6.01 -8.17 -2.47
CA GLY A 5 4.70 -8.28 -3.10
C GLY A 5 4.65 -9.45 -4.06
N VAL A 6 3.59 -10.24 -3.99
CA VAL A 6 3.36 -11.40 -4.87
C VAL A 6 1.91 -11.41 -5.32
N LEU A 7 1.70 -11.69 -6.61
CA LEU A 7 0.37 -11.79 -7.20
C LEU A 7 0.36 -12.88 -8.28
N TRP A 8 -0.60 -13.78 -8.20
CA TRP A 8 -0.90 -14.72 -9.26
C TRP A 8 -2.07 -14.20 -10.11
N HIS A 9 -1.85 -14.05 -11.40
CA HIS A 9 -2.88 -13.61 -12.33
C HIS A 9 -2.62 -14.16 -13.72
N ASP A 10 -3.65 -14.70 -14.36
CA ASP A 10 -3.63 -15.22 -15.74
C ASP A 10 -2.44 -16.13 -16.05
N ASN A 11 -2.22 -17.15 -15.22
CA ASN A 11 -1.11 -18.11 -15.30
C ASN A 11 0.29 -17.51 -15.23
N HIS A 12 0.40 -16.31 -14.66
CA HIS A 12 1.68 -15.64 -14.42
C HIS A 12 1.84 -15.28 -12.93
N LEU A 13 3.09 -15.31 -12.48
CA LEU A 13 3.44 -14.79 -11.17
C LEU A 13 4.08 -13.41 -11.33
N TYR A 14 3.45 -12.41 -10.76
CA TYR A 14 4.02 -11.07 -10.61
C TYR A 14 4.70 -10.98 -9.25
N LEU A 15 5.94 -10.52 -9.23
CA LEU A 15 6.77 -10.48 -8.03
C LEU A 15 7.48 -9.14 -7.94
N MET A 16 7.24 -8.43 -6.86
CA MET A 16 8.03 -7.29 -6.48
C MET A 16 9.25 -7.77 -5.68
N HIS A 17 10.40 -7.66 -6.28
CA HIS A 17 11.70 -7.98 -5.69
C HIS A 17 12.68 -6.88 -6.06
N GLU A 18 12.86 -5.94 -5.16
CA GLU A 18 13.67 -4.75 -5.42
C GLU A 18 15.05 -5.09 -5.99
N PRO A 19 15.54 -4.34 -6.98
CA PRO A 19 14.97 -3.07 -7.48
C PRO A 19 13.95 -3.21 -8.63
N ASN A 20 13.39 -4.38 -8.89
CA ASN A 20 12.58 -4.65 -10.07
C ASN A 20 11.19 -5.21 -9.73
N LEU A 21 10.25 -4.94 -10.61
CA LEU A 21 9.00 -5.68 -10.76
C LEU A 21 9.19 -6.74 -11.84
N TYR A 22 8.89 -7.99 -11.51
CA TYR A 22 9.07 -9.14 -12.41
C TYR A 22 7.74 -9.79 -12.76
N LYS A 23 7.70 -10.35 -13.96
CA LYS A 23 6.72 -11.32 -14.41
C LYS A 23 7.41 -12.66 -14.68
N TYR A 24 6.88 -13.73 -14.10
CA TYR A 24 7.35 -15.10 -14.31
C TYR A 24 6.29 -15.88 -15.04
N SER A 25 6.71 -16.73 -15.97
CA SER A 25 5.86 -17.61 -16.76
C SER A 25 6.42 -19.02 -16.79
N ASP A 26 5.52 -20.00 -16.83
CA ASP A 26 5.81 -21.38 -17.18
C ASP A 26 5.47 -21.53 -18.67
N SER A 27 6.51 -21.47 -19.53
CA SER A 27 6.29 -21.45 -20.98
C SER A 27 6.16 -22.85 -21.58
N ASN A 28 6.55 -23.88 -20.85
CA ASN A 28 6.53 -25.26 -21.30
C ASN A 28 5.44 -26.12 -20.61
N GLY A 29 4.77 -25.59 -19.58
CA GLY A 29 3.65 -26.23 -18.88
C GLY A 29 4.08 -27.35 -17.91
N ASP A 30 5.34 -27.35 -17.44
CA ASP A 30 5.87 -28.37 -16.53
C ASP A 30 5.64 -28.05 -15.03
N GLY A 31 4.98 -26.91 -14.73
CA GLY A 31 4.72 -26.45 -13.37
C GLY A 31 5.87 -25.68 -12.74
N LYS A 32 6.89 -25.30 -13.52
CA LYS A 32 8.01 -24.50 -13.06
C LYS A 32 8.15 -23.25 -13.92
N PHE A 33 8.50 -22.14 -13.28
CA PHE A 33 8.77 -20.91 -14.02
C PHE A 33 10.11 -20.98 -14.72
N ASP A 34 10.11 -20.93 -16.05
CA ASP A 34 11.27 -20.98 -16.92
C ASP A 34 11.57 -19.64 -17.63
N LYS A 35 10.61 -18.71 -17.63
CA LYS A 35 10.75 -17.38 -18.20
C LYS A 35 10.58 -16.29 -17.13
N ARG A 36 11.46 -15.29 -17.15
CA ARG A 36 11.41 -14.11 -16.29
C ARG A 36 11.57 -12.84 -17.13
N GLU A 37 10.65 -11.91 -16.93
CA GLU A 37 10.66 -10.59 -17.59
C GLU A 37 10.70 -9.49 -16.51
N ILE A 38 11.45 -8.41 -16.77
CA ILE A 38 11.44 -7.20 -15.94
C ILE A 38 10.40 -6.25 -16.54
N LEU A 39 9.38 -5.91 -15.77
CA LEU A 39 8.32 -4.99 -16.19
C LEU A 39 8.68 -3.53 -15.89
N SER A 40 9.38 -3.29 -14.80
CA SER A 40 9.93 -1.98 -14.44
C SER A 40 11.06 -2.13 -13.43
N THR A 41 11.90 -1.10 -13.32
CA THR A 41 13.08 -1.09 -12.44
C THR A 41 13.25 0.25 -11.76
N GLY A 42 14.12 0.35 -10.74
CA GLY A 42 14.50 1.61 -10.08
C GLY A 42 13.77 1.87 -8.77
N TYR A 43 13.26 0.83 -8.13
CA TYR A 43 12.70 0.89 -6.80
C TYR A 43 13.78 0.80 -5.73
N SER A 44 13.50 1.33 -4.52
CA SER A 44 14.45 1.35 -3.40
C SER A 44 15.70 2.18 -3.68
N VAL A 45 15.51 3.44 -4.01
CA VAL A 45 16.61 4.41 -4.25
C VAL A 45 17.47 4.55 -2.98
N HIS A 46 16.87 4.47 -1.80
CA HIS A 46 17.56 4.44 -0.53
C HIS A 46 17.58 3.03 0.06
N ILE A 47 18.75 2.63 0.57
CA ILE A 47 18.88 1.36 1.29
C ILE A 47 17.94 1.40 2.49
N GLY A 48 17.00 0.49 2.49
CA GLY A 48 15.98 0.43 3.49
C GLY A 48 16.00 -0.85 4.30
N GLN A 49 16.16 -0.70 5.60
CA GLN A 49 15.79 -1.73 6.56
C GLN A 49 14.43 -1.34 7.16
N GLY A 50 13.61 -2.31 7.56
CA GLY A 50 12.39 -2.04 8.31
C GLY A 50 11.09 -1.98 7.51
N GLY A 51 10.98 -2.67 6.37
CA GLY A 51 9.69 -2.93 5.73
C GLY A 51 9.10 -1.78 4.89
N HIS A 52 9.85 -0.70 4.67
CA HIS A 52 9.45 0.38 3.75
C HIS A 52 9.86 0.05 2.31
N ASN A 53 9.35 -1.04 1.80
CA ASN A 53 9.68 -1.57 0.49
C ASN A 53 8.52 -1.36 -0.48
N THR A 54 8.70 -1.84 -1.69
CA THR A 54 7.66 -1.89 -2.70
C THR A 54 6.81 -3.14 -2.48
N SER A 55 5.49 -3.02 -2.40
CA SER A 55 4.57 -4.11 -2.05
C SER A 55 3.19 -3.94 -2.67
N GLY A 56 2.20 -4.70 -2.23
CA GLY A 56 0.80 -4.46 -2.49
C GLY A 56 0.36 -4.65 -3.94
N LEU A 57 0.78 -5.71 -4.62
CA LEU A 57 0.35 -6.00 -5.98
C LEU A 57 -1.14 -6.33 -6.07
N ALA A 58 -1.86 -5.65 -6.98
CA ALA A 58 -3.26 -5.91 -7.26
C ALA A 58 -3.58 -5.69 -8.75
N ILE A 59 -4.60 -6.38 -9.27
CA ILE A 59 -5.17 -6.05 -10.58
C ILE A 59 -6.35 -5.12 -10.38
N GLY A 60 -6.32 -3.99 -11.07
CA GLY A 60 -7.42 -3.04 -11.09
C GLY A 60 -8.59 -3.48 -11.98
N PRO A 61 -9.75 -2.84 -11.85
CA PRO A 61 -10.92 -3.11 -12.70
C PRO A 61 -10.69 -2.73 -14.17
N ASP A 62 -9.67 -1.94 -14.45
CA ASP A 62 -9.18 -1.59 -15.79
C ASP A 62 -8.25 -2.64 -16.41
N GLY A 63 -8.00 -3.75 -15.69
CA GLY A 63 -7.11 -4.83 -16.11
C GLY A 63 -5.62 -4.54 -15.94
N ARG A 64 -5.26 -3.42 -15.35
CA ARG A 64 -3.88 -3.01 -15.11
C ARG A 64 -3.32 -3.53 -13.79
N LEU A 65 -2.01 -3.63 -13.72
CA LEU A 65 -1.28 -3.97 -12.51
C LEU A 65 -1.03 -2.72 -11.67
N TYR A 66 -1.38 -2.79 -10.39
CA TYR A 66 -1.14 -1.74 -9.38
C TYR A 66 -0.22 -2.24 -8.28
N TRP A 67 0.61 -1.34 -7.74
CA TRP A 67 1.45 -1.64 -6.58
C TRP A 67 1.79 -0.38 -5.80
N SER A 68 2.17 -0.56 -4.54
CA SER A 68 2.66 0.52 -3.70
C SER A 68 4.18 0.60 -3.70
N VAL A 69 4.69 1.80 -3.57
CA VAL A 69 6.10 2.11 -3.31
C VAL A 69 6.15 2.94 -2.04
N ALA A 70 6.91 2.48 -1.06
CA ALA A 70 7.04 3.22 0.19
C ALA A 70 7.97 4.45 0.06
N ASP A 71 8.04 5.24 1.11
CA ASP A 71 8.67 6.56 1.17
C ASP A 71 10.19 6.59 1.04
N LYS A 72 10.86 5.45 0.94
CA LYS A 72 12.26 5.37 0.51
C LYS A 72 12.46 5.84 -0.92
N GLY A 73 11.36 5.95 -1.64
CA GLY A 73 11.33 6.56 -2.95
C GLY A 73 11.81 5.65 -4.06
N PHE A 74 11.75 6.19 -5.24
CA PHE A 74 12.04 5.46 -6.47
C PHE A 74 12.57 6.39 -7.57
N ASN A 75 13.25 5.79 -8.53
CA ASN A 75 13.54 6.36 -9.84
C ASN A 75 13.09 5.33 -10.88
N ALA A 76 11.77 5.10 -10.92
CA ALA A 76 11.19 3.99 -11.67
C ALA A 76 11.22 4.25 -13.18
N THR A 77 11.68 3.24 -13.91
CA THR A 77 11.70 3.24 -15.37
C THR A 77 10.95 2.02 -15.90
N SER A 78 10.09 2.22 -16.90
CA SER A 78 9.41 1.13 -17.60
C SER A 78 10.38 0.25 -18.38
N ALA A 79 9.99 -1.00 -18.67
CA ALA A 79 10.83 -1.94 -19.40
C ALA A 79 11.25 -1.43 -20.80
N ASP A 80 10.38 -0.69 -21.46
CA ASP A 80 10.63 -0.09 -22.77
C ASP A 80 11.42 1.24 -22.71
N GLY A 81 11.75 1.72 -21.50
CA GLY A 81 12.51 2.94 -21.25
C GLY A 81 11.78 4.25 -21.58
N LYS A 82 10.49 4.22 -21.95
CA LYS A 82 9.75 5.42 -22.38
C LYS A 82 9.25 6.26 -21.23
N HIS A 83 9.03 5.66 -20.05
CA HIS A 83 8.48 6.31 -18.86
C HIS A 83 9.52 6.26 -17.75
N ASN A 84 9.82 7.42 -17.17
CA ASN A 84 10.71 7.53 -16.02
C ASN A 84 10.12 8.50 -14.98
N TYR A 85 10.10 8.06 -13.72
CA TYR A 85 9.54 8.82 -12.60
C TYR A 85 10.57 8.92 -11.47
N PRO A 86 11.29 10.04 -11.34
CA PRO A 86 12.29 10.25 -10.31
C PRO A 86 11.69 10.88 -9.05
N PHE A 87 11.22 10.06 -8.13
CA PHE A 87 10.70 10.48 -6.82
C PHE A 87 11.51 9.85 -5.68
N PRO A 88 12.76 10.28 -5.45
CA PRO A 88 13.68 9.60 -4.54
C PRO A 88 13.31 9.71 -3.06
N HIS A 89 12.29 10.48 -2.70
CA HIS A 89 11.89 10.74 -1.32
C HIS A 89 10.37 10.64 -1.09
N ARG A 90 9.64 10.02 -1.99
CA ARG A 90 8.19 9.91 -1.89
C ARG A 90 7.72 8.49 -2.08
N GLY A 91 6.69 8.12 -1.33
CA GLY A 91 5.91 6.94 -1.64
C GLY A 91 4.81 7.24 -2.66
N ALA A 92 4.40 6.21 -3.37
CA ALA A 92 3.42 6.30 -4.43
C ALA A 92 2.60 5.01 -4.58
N ILE A 93 1.48 5.13 -5.25
CA ILE A 93 0.83 4.01 -5.91
C ILE A 93 1.18 4.12 -7.40
N MET A 94 1.72 3.05 -7.93
CA MET A 94 2.11 2.92 -9.33
C MET A 94 1.11 2.06 -10.08
N ARG A 95 1.06 2.22 -11.39
CA ARG A 95 0.20 1.42 -12.27
C ARG A 95 0.89 1.21 -13.63
N SER A 96 0.70 0.03 -14.24
CA SER A 96 1.11 -0.23 -15.63
C SER A 96 0.21 -1.25 -16.30
N GLU A 97 0.37 -1.45 -17.60
CA GLU A 97 -0.14 -2.65 -18.27
C GLU A 97 0.56 -3.92 -17.74
N LEU A 98 -0.04 -5.09 -17.98
CA LEU A 98 0.49 -6.37 -17.51
C LEU A 98 1.83 -6.77 -18.15
N ASP A 99 2.23 -6.09 -19.20
CA ASP A 99 3.53 -6.24 -19.87
C ASP A 99 4.56 -5.19 -19.44
N GLY A 100 4.20 -4.30 -18.49
CA GLY A 100 5.03 -3.23 -17.99
C GLY A 100 5.03 -1.95 -18.83
N SER A 101 4.31 -1.92 -19.94
CA SER A 101 4.10 -0.70 -20.72
C SER A 101 3.17 0.28 -20.00
N ASN A 102 3.13 1.53 -20.47
CA ASN A 102 2.30 2.60 -19.89
C ASN A 102 2.46 2.73 -18.37
N LEU A 103 3.71 2.60 -17.89
CA LEU A 103 4.04 2.85 -16.48
C LEU A 103 3.66 4.28 -16.10
N GLU A 104 2.96 4.45 -14.99
CA GLU A 104 2.56 5.75 -14.48
C GLU A 104 2.45 5.78 -12.95
N VAL A 105 2.46 6.98 -12.38
CA VAL A 105 2.14 7.23 -10.99
C VAL A 105 0.64 7.47 -10.88
N PHE A 106 -0.06 6.58 -10.19
CA PHE A 106 -1.50 6.70 -9.95
C PHE A 106 -1.82 7.71 -8.85
N ALA A 107 -1.11 7.62 -7.71
CA ALA A 107 -1.25 8.55 -6.59
C ALA A 107 0.09 8.72 -5.86
N LEU A 108 0.28 9.87 -5.20
CA LEU A 108 1.48 10.21 -4.45
C LEU A 108 1.19 10.41 -2.96
N GLY A 109 2.24 10.36 -2.16
CA GLY A 109 2.19 10.81 -0.77
C GLY A 109 1.73 9.76 0.23
N VAL A 110 1.82 8.48 -0.09
CA VAL A 110 1.77 7.40 0.90
C VAL A 110 3.15 7.28 1.56
N ARG A 111 3.18 6.80 2.81
CA ARG A 111 4.44 6.50 3.50
C ARG A 111 4.83 5.04 3.30
N ASN A 112 3.96 4.12 3.67
CA ASN A 112 4.23 2.69 3.62
C ASN A 112 2.92 1.90 3.52
N ALA A 113 2.17 2.15 2.44
CA ALA A 113 0.99 1.36 2.11
C ALA A 113 1.42 -0.06 1.73
N GLN A 114 0.99 -1.08 2.48
CA GLN A 114 1.50 -2.44 2.34
C GLN A 114 0.72 -3.28 1.33
N GLU A 115 -0.59 -3.17 1.33
CA GLU A 115 -1.47 -3.88 0.39
C GLU A 115 -2.56 -2.97 -0.16
N LEU A 116 -3.08 -3.35 -1.31
CA LEU A 116 -4.09 -2.63 -2.06
C LEU A 116 -5.33 -3.49 -2.22
N ALA A 117 -6.51 -2.89 -2.07
CA ALA A 117 -7.77 -3.60 -2.30
C ALA A 117 -8.74 -2.75 -3.12
N PHE A 118 -9.22 -3.33 -4.23
CA PHE A 118 -10.33 -2.76 -5.00
C PHE A 118 -11.66 -3.33 -4.49
N ASP A 119 -12.65 -2.47 -4.30
CA ASP A 119 -14.01 -2.93 -4.10
C ASP A 119 -14.69 -3.30 -5.43
N LYS A 120 -15.93 -3.76 -5.35
CA LYS A 120 -16.72 -4.15 -6.54
C LYS A 120 -17.08 -2.99 -7.48
N TYR A 121 -16.88 -1.76 -7.07
CA TYR A 121 -17.12 -0.57 -7.86
C TYR A 121 -15.83 0.01 -8.46
N GLY A 122 -14.68 -0.59 -8.15
CA GLY A 122 -13.37 -0.15 -8.60
C GLY A 122 -12.74 0.95 -7.74
N ASN A 123 -13.27 1.20 -6.56
CA ASN A 123 -12.62 2.11 -5.61
C ASN A 123 -11.40 1.43 -5.01
N LEU A 124 -10.28 2.13 -5.02
CA LEU A 124 -9.01 1.64 -4.47
C LEU A 124 -8.80 2.11 -3.04
N PHE A 125 -8.56 1.16 -2.16
CA PHE A 125 -8.27 1.40 -0.74
C PHE A 125 -6.92 0.84 -0.34
N SER A 126 -6.33 1.48 0.67
CA SER A 126 -5.15 0.98 1.38
C SER A 126 -5.12 1.51 2.80
N VAL A 127 -4.35 0.87 3.66
CA VAL A 127 -3.97 1.43 4.95
C VAL A 127 -2.51 1.81 4.91
N ASP A 128 -2.22 3.07 5.19
CA ASP A 128 -0.89 3.65 5.18
C ASP A 128 -0.30 3.59 6.58
N ASN A 129 0.80 2.86 6.72
CA ASN A 129 1.57 2.78 7.95
C ASN A 129 2.42 4.04 8.08
N ASP A 130 1.90 5.07 8.75
CA ASP A 130 2.54 6.37 8.85
C ASP A 130 2.57 7.01 10.25
N GLY A 131 2.20 6.25 11.28
CA GLY A 131 2.22 6.68 12.67
C GLY A 131 3.60 6.60 13.32
N ASP A 132 4.45 7.61 13.12
CA ASP A 132 5.80 7.66 13.70
C ASP A 132 5.88 8.44 15.01
N TYR A 133 4.91 9.28 15.32
CA TYR A 133 4.90 10.17 16.46
C TYR A 133 3.79 9.83 17.45
N LYS A 134 3.97 10.18 18.70
CA LYS A 134 3.05 9.84 19.80
C LYS A 134 1.58 10.24 19.57
N SER A 135 1.33 11.28 18.80
CA SER A 135 -0.04 11.77 18.49
C SER A 135 -0.51 11.37 17.09
N GLU A 136 0.34 10.73 16.33
CA GLU A 136 0.07 10.30 14.98
C GLU A 136 -0.64 8.96 14.97
N ARG A 137 -1.53 8.77 14.02
CA ARG A 137 -2.29 7.54 13.81
C ARG A 137 -2.12 7.14 12.36
N GLU A 138 -2.17 5.84 12.11
CA GLU A 138 -2.20 5.26 10.77
C GLU A 138 -3.42 5.75 10.01
N ARG A 139 -3.33 5.79 8.68
CA ARG A 139 -4.41 6.31 7.83
C ARG A 139 -5.06 5.22 6.99
N PHE A 140 -6.39 5.12 7.05
CA PHE A 140 -7.16 4.39 6.05
C PHE A 140 -7.49 5.31 4.88
N LEU A 141 -7.03 4.98 3.68
CA LEU A 141 -7.05 5.85 2.52
C LEU A 141 -8.01 5.35 1.44
N TYR A 142 -8.73 6.29 0.84
CA TYR A 142 -9.30 6.17 -0.50
C TYR A 142 -8.30 6.77 -1.48
N LEU A 143 -7.77 5.94 -2.36
CA LEU A 143 -6.73 6.32 -3.32
C LEU A 143 -7.38 6.66 -4.65
N ILE A 144 -7.19 7.89 -5.12
CA ILE A 144 -7.75 8.41 -6.36
C ILE A 144 -6.65 8.77 -7.34
N GLU A 145 -6.92 8.64 -8.63
CA GLU A 145 -5.98 9.01 -9.69
C GLU A 145 -5.59 10.48 -9.59
N GLY A 146 -4.27 10.75 -9.64
CA GLY A 146 -3.72 12.09 -9.45
C GLY A 146 -3.75 12.60 -8.01
N GLY A 147 -4.24 11.79 -7.06
CA GLY A 147 -4.36 12.17 -5.65
C GLY A 147 -3.02 12.37 -4.95
N GLN A 148 -3.05 13.20 -3.90
CA GLN A 148 -1.92 13.45 -3.02
C GLN A 148 -2.37 13.26 -1.57
N THR A 149 -1.76 12.29 -0.87
CA THR A 149 -2.12 11.94 0.51
C THR A 149 -1.22 12.57 1.56
N GLY A 150 -0.15 13.26 1.14
CA GLY A 150 0.56 14.23 1.97
C GLY A 150 1.90 13.81 2.56
N TRP A 151 2.24 12.52 2.58
CA TRP A 151 3.51 12.12 3.15
C TRP A 151 4.69 12.71 2.35
N ARG A 152 5.61 13.36 3.07
CA ARG A 152 6.75 14.09 2.52
C ARG A 152 6.39 15.18 1.49
N LEU A 153 5.22 15.77 1.65
CA LEU A 153 4.86 16.96 0.93
C LEU A 153 5.57 18.17 1.58
N HIS A 154 6.40 18.89 0.81
CA HIS A 154 7.11 20.08 1.25
C HIS A 154 7.89 19.89 2.57
N TRP A 155 7.41 20.50 3.66
CA TRP A 155 8.08 20.59 4.95
C TRP A 155 8.16 19.27 5.72
N GLN A 156 7.36 18.26 5.43
CA GLN A 156 7.47 16.96 6.09
C GLN A 156 8.83 16.31 5.89
N TRP A 157 9.46 16.55 4.76
CA TRP A 157 10.84 16.12 4.52
C TRP A 157 11.83 16.70 5.56
N HIS A 158 11.61 17.94 5.99
CA HIS A 158 12.47 18.64 6.95
C HIS A 158 12.05 18.43 8.43
N SER A 159 10.84 17.99 8.68
CA SER A 159 10.32 17.80 10.05
C SER A 159 10.71 16.47 10.68
N MET A 160 11.34 15.58 9.93
CA MET A 160 11.81 14.29 10.43
C MET A 160 13.04 14.45 11.35
N GLN A 161 13.43 13.37 12.03
CA GLN A 161 14.45 13.30 13.07
C GLN A 161 15.74 14.12 12.81
N GLU A 162 16.10 14.30 11.55
CA GLU A 162 17.28 15.09 11.16
C GLU A 162 17.12 16.58 11.45
N PHE A 163 15.93 17.15 11.19
CA PHE A 163 15.68 18.57 11.52
C PHE A 163 15.59 18.78 13.03
N ALA A 164 14.95 17.88 13.74
CA ALA A 164 14.90 17.93 15.20
C ALA A 164 16.30 17.80 15.84
N ALA A 165 17.17 16.98 15.25
CA ALA A 165 18.57 16.84 15.71
C ALA A 165 19.42 18.09 15.47
N ILE A 166 19.12 18.86 14.40
CA ILE A 166 19.88 20.09 14.05
C ILE A 166 19.31 21.30 14.77
N SER A 167 17.98 21.44 14.83
CA SER A 167 17.31 22.63 15.38
C SER A 167 17.05 22.56 16.88
N GLY A 168 17.08 21.35 17.47
CA GLY A 168 16.65 21.12 18.85
C GLY A 168 15.12 21.21 19.05
N GLU A 169 14.36 21.44 17.98
CA GLU A 169 12.91 21.51 18.01
C GLU A 169 12.29 20.12 17.87
N LYS A 170 11.11 19.93 18.43
CA LYS A 170 10.35 18.70 18.21
C LYS A 170 9.92 18.65 16.74
N SER A 171 10.27 17.56 16.06
CA SER A 171 9.68 17.30 14.75
C SER A 171 8.17 17.12 14.90
N TYR A 172 7.42 17.68 13.99
CA TYR A 172 5.96 17.53 13.93
C TYR A 172 5.54 17.13 12.52
N ASN A 173 4.37 16.57 12.43
CA ASN A 173 3.80 16.20 11.14
C ASN A 173 3.01 17.40 10.59
N ALA A 174 3.58 18.13 9.65
CA ALA A 174 3.01 19.36 9.14
C ALA A 174 1.60 19.19 8.59
N TRP A 175 1.32 18.10 7.89
CA TRP A 175 0.00 17.90 7.29
C TRP A 175 -1.09 17.64 8.33
N MET A 176 -0.76 17.04 9.48
CA MET A 176 -1.69 16.86 10.62
C MET A 176 -1.87 18.16 11.41
N GLU A 177 -0.77 18.79 11.79
CA GLU A 177 -0.79 20.02 12.60
C GLU A 177 -1.46 21.18 11.85
N GLU A 178 -1.15 21.34 10.57
CA GLU A 178 -1.75 22.35 9.71
C GLU A 178 -3.11 21.94 9.17
N LYS A 179 -3.58 20.73 9.49
CA LYS A 179 -4.88 20.19 9.07
C LYS A 179 -5.10 20.30 7.56
N MET A 180 -4.09 19.97 6.77
CA MET A 180 -4.11 20.12 5.31
C MET A 180 -5.15 19.22 4.62
N SER A 181 -5.63 18.19 5.30
CA SER A 181 -6.72 17.32 4.86
C SER A 181 -8.12 17.82 5.27
N VAL A 182 -8.22 18.97 5.91
CA VAL A 182 -9.50 19.57 6.34
C VAL A 182 -9.90 20.69 5.38
N THR A 183 -11.17 20.73 5.02
CA THR A 183 -11.74 21.83 4.24
C THR A 183 -11.93 23.04 5.13
N TYR A 184 -11.30 24.16 4.83
CA TYR A 184 -11.43 25.40 5.58
C TYR A 184 -12.60 26.27 5.10
N ASN A 185 -12.90 26.20 3.81
CA ASN A 185 -14.01 26.94 3.20
C ASN A 185 -15.01 25.96 2.60
N PRO A 186 -16.31 26.18 2.73
CA PRO A 186 -17.36 25.27 2.26
C PRO A 186 -17.28 24.92 0.77
N ASP A 187 -16.77 25.86 -0.04
CA ASP A 187 -16.76 25.76 -1.50
C ASP A 187 -15.40 25.33 -2.06
N GLN A 188 -14.45 24.97 -1.20
CA GLN A 188 -13.08 24.62 -1.60
C GLN A 188 -12.71 23.21 -1.11
N PRO A 189 -11.99 22.43 -1.93
CA PRO A 189 -11.46 21.16 -1.46
C PRO A 189 -10.35 21.38 -0.43
N ALA A 190 -10.06 20.35 0.34
CA ALA A 190 -8.83 20.29 1.14
C ALA A 190 -7.58 20.28 0.26
N TYR A 191 -6.44 20.67 0.80
CA TYR A 191 -5.15 20.65 0.07
C TYR A 191 -4.69 19.22 -0.24
N LEU A 192 -5.04 18.26 0.64
CA LEU A 192 -4.71 16.85 0.49
C LEU A 192 -5.98 16.02 0.46
N VAL A 193 -5.90 14.85 -0.15
CA VAL A 193 -6.99 13.86 -0.07
C VAL A 193 -7.13 13.43 1.38
N PRO A 194 -8.29 13.68 2.02
CA PRO A 194 -8.50 13.30 3.41
C PRO A 194 -8.45 11.78 3.59
N PRO A 195 -7.90 11.26 4.71
CA PRO A 195 -8.10 9.86 5.05
C PRO A 195 -9.57 9.60 5.36
N ILE A 196 -10.03 8.38 5.06
CA ILE A 196 -11.38 7.93 5.46
C ILE A 196 -11.47 7.89 6.98
N SER A 197 -10.43 7.40 7.63
CA SER A 197 -10.31 7.37 9.08
C SER A 197 -8.85 7.31 9.52
N LEU A 198 -8.61 7.67 10.77
CA LEU A 198 -7.35 7.39 11.46
C LEU A 198 -7.45 6.01 12.09
N TYR A 199 -6.48 5.17 11.82
CA TYR A 199 -6.55 3.74 12.13
C TYR A 199 -5.63 3.32 13.29
N LYS A 200 -5.62 2.00 13.58
CA LYS A 200 -4.78 1.38 14.60
C LYS A 200 -3.34 1.21 14.13
N ASP A 201 -2.44 0.99 15.06
CA ASP A 201 -1.02 0.82 14.84
C ASP A 201 -0.67 -0.44 14.03
N GLY A 202 0.37 -0.35 13.18
CA GLY A 202 0.97 -1.47 12.47
C GLY A 202 0.12 -2.10 11.38
N PRO A 203 -0.58 -1.32 10.53
CA PRO A 203 -1.36 -1.86 9.43
C PRO A 203 -0.47 -2.49 8.37
N CYS A 204 -0.91 -3.63 7.84
CA CYS A 204 -0.20 -4.35 6.78
C CYS A 204 -1.17 -4.87 5.71
N GLY A 205 -1.80 -6.02 5.95
CA GLY A 205 -2.62 -6.72 4.97
C GLY A 205 -3.97 -6.07 4.75
N MET A 206 -4.43 -6.02 3.49
CA MET A 206 -5.77 -5.61 3.13
C MET A 206 -6.35 -6.52 2.03
N TYR A 207 -7.61 -6.89 2.17
CA TYR A 207 -8.31 -7.72 1.19
C TYR A 207 -9.78 -7.34 1.12
N TYR A 208 -10.34 -7.25 -0.10
CA TYR A 208 -11.78 -7.08 -0.31
C TYR A 208 -12.45 -8.41 -0.58
N ASN A 209 -13.52 -8.71 0.15
CA ASN A 209 -14.31 -9.93 -0.04
C ASN A 209 -15.57 -9.65 -0.89
N PRO A 210 -15.61 -10.07 -2.16
CA PRO A 210 -16.79 -9.89 -3.01
C PRO A 210 -17.96 -10.79 -2.62
N GLY A 211 -17.80 -11.66 -1.63
CA GLY A 211 -18.83 -12.58 -1.14
C GLY A 211 -18.53 -14.06 -1.38
N ALA A 212 -17.36 -14.38 -1.90
CA ALA A 212 -16.93 -15.77 -2.11
C ALA A 212 -16.40 -16.44 -0.82
N ALA A 213 -16.09 -15.63 0.21
CA ALA A 213 -15.30 -16.08 1.32
C ALA A 213 -16.00 -16.02 2.67
N LEU A 214 -15.55 -16.87 3.61
CA LEU A 214 -16.02 -17.08 4.97
C LEU A 214 -17.52 -17.48 5.00
N ASN A 215 -18.42 -16.57 4.84
CA ASN A 215 -19.86 -16.78 4.66
C ASN A 215 -20.51 -15.48 4.16
N SER A 216 -21.79 -15.54 3.80
CA SER A 216 -22.54 -14.39 3.26
C SER A 216 -22.56 -13.16 4.15
N LYS A 217 -22.35 -13.33 5.46
CA LYS A 217 -22.27 -12.25 6.44
C LYS A 217 -21.12 -11.28 6.19
N PHE A 218 -20.03 -11.76 5.57
CA PHE A 218 -18.86 -10.95 5.27
C PHE A 218 -18.77 -10.52 3.81
N LYS A 219 -19.87 -10.66 3.07
CA LYS A 219 -19.94 -10.12 1.72
C LYS A 219 -19.73 -8.59 1.73
N ASP A 220 -18.99 -8.09 0.75
CA ASP A 220 -18.68 -6.68 0.57
C ASP A 220 -17.89 -6.05 1.76
N HIS A 221 -17.18 -6.87 2.54
CA HIS A 221 -16.31 -6.39 3.60
C HIS A 221 -14.87 -6.25 3.11
N LEU A 222 -14.20 -5.26 3.61
CA LEU A 222 -12.75 -5.16 3.62
C LEU A 222 -12.23 -5.88 4.87
N PHE A 223 -11.17 -6.66 4.70
CA PHE A 223 -10.41 -7.26 5.78
C PHE A 223 -9.08 -6.54 5.90
N HIS A 224 -8.68 -6.29 7.13
CA HIS A 224 -7.44 -5.58 7.42
C HIS A 224 -6.68 -6.29 8.54
N ALA A 225 -5.40 -6.61 8.27
CA ALA A 225 -4.49 -7.14 9.27
C ALA A 225 -3.67 -6.01 9.89
N SER A 226 -3.69 -5.89 11.22
CA SER A 226 -2.87 -4.93 11.95
C SER A 226 -2.32 -5.56 13.23
N GLY A 227 -1.00 -5.62 13.34
CA GLY A 227 -0.31 -6.06 14.55
C GLY A 227 -0.80 -7.41 15.09
N SER A 228 -1.85 -7.42 15.88
CA SER A 228 -2.38 -8.61 16.54
C SER A 228 -3.80 -9.01 16.13
N GLU A 229 -4.42 -8.29 15.22
CA GLU A 229 -5.83 -8.49 14.89
C GLU A 229 -6.08 -8.47 13.37
N VAL A 230 -7.07 -9.24 12.93
CA VAL A 230 -7.73 -9.06 11.63
C VAL A 230 -9.11 -8.47 11.89
N THR A 231 -9.36 -7.33 11.30
CA THR A 231 -10.63 -6.60 11.40
C THR A 231 -11.37 -6.68 10.08
N ALA A 232 -12.67 -6.96 10.13
CA ALA A 232 -13.58 -6.85 9.00
C ALA A 232 -14.42 -5.59 9.17
N PHE A 233 -14.62 -4.84 8.09
CA PHE A 233 -15.48 -3.64 8.06
C PHE A 233 -16.03 -3.42 6.66
N ARG A 234 -17.04 -2.57 6.54
CA ARG A 234 -17.54 -2.07 5.26
C ARG A 234 -17.24 -0.57 5.14
N VAL A 235 -17.33 -0.07 3.93
CA VAL A 235 -17.34 1.36 3.66
C VAL A 235 -18.70 1.77 3.09
N GLU A 236 -19.17 2.94 3.50
CA GLU A 236 -20.38 3.60 2.97
C GLU A 236 -20.00 4.97 2.43
N ASN A 237 -20.70 5.42 1.41
CA ASN A 237 -20.46 6.76 0.84
C ASN A 237 -20.69 7.84 1.89
N GLU A 238 -19.78 8.80 1.93
CA GLU A 238 -19.89 10.02 2.74
C GLU A 238 -19.35 11.20 1.94
N GLY A 239 -20.26 11.98 1.35
CA GLY A 239 -19.89 13.04 0.41
C GLY A 239 -19.15 12.49 -0.82
N ALA A 240 -17.96 13.02 -1.08
CA ALA A 240 -17.07 12.56 -2.15
C ALA A 240 -16.09 11.46 -1.70
N SER A 241 -16.26 10.93 -0.50
CA SER A 241 -15.40 9.91 0.10
C SER A 241 -16.26 8.83 0.76
N PHE A 242 -15.71 8.19 1.79
CA PHE A 242 -16.34 7.08 2.50
C PHE A 242 -16.19 7.25 4.00
N LYS A 243 -17.00 6.49 4.75
CA LYS A 243 -16.83 6.22 6.18
C LYS A 243 -16.76 4.73 6.43
N MET A 244 -16.00 4.33 7.45
CA MET A 244 -15.98 2.96 7.94
C MET A 244 -17.22 2.65 8.76
N VAL A 245 -17.83 1.48 8.53
CA VAL A 245 -18.97 0.97 9.27
C VAL A 245 -18.80 -0.52 9.59
N ASP A 246 -19.53 -1.01 10.59
CA ASP A 246 -19.60 -2.43 10.97
C ASP A 246 -18.23 -3.05 11.31
N GLU A 247 -17.34 -2.28 11.90
CA GLU A 247 -16.00 -2.76 12.28
C GLU A 247 -16.08 -3.89 13.31
N LYS A 248 -15.41 -4.99 13.01
CA LYS A 248 -15.41 -6.17 13.87
C LYS A 248 -14.09 -6.93 13.77
N VAL A 249 -13.50 -7.26 14.92
CA VAL A 249 -12.37 -8.19 14.98
C VAL A 249 -12.86 -9.61 14.68
N ILE A 250 -12.24 -10.28 13.70
CA ILE A 250 -12.61 -11.62 13.24
C ILE A 250 -11.54 -12.69 13.54
N ALA A 251 -10.29 -12.27 13.72
CA ALA A 251 -9.19 -13.15 14.10
C ALA A 251 -8.16 -12.40 14.94
N LYS A 252 -7.37 -13.14 15.72
CA LYS A 252 -6.26 -12.62 16.52
C LYS A 252 -5.02 -13.47 16.31
N GLY A 253 -3.85 -12.83 16.35
CA GLY A 253 -2.55 -13.48 16.19
C GLY A 253 -1.41 -12.60 16.68
N LYS A 254 -0.20 -12.89 16.24
CA LYS A 254 0.98 -12.07 16.54
C LYS A 254 1.63 -11.61 15.23
N VAL A 255 1.90 -10.33 15.16
CA VAL A 255 2.59 -9.70 14.00
C VAL A 255 1.95 -10.15 12.67
N LEU A 256 0.65 -9.90 12.55
CA LEU A 256 -0.11 -10.25 11.34
C LEU A 256 0.25 -9.27 10.22
N THR A 257 0.51 -9.81 9.03
CA THR A 257 1.06 -9.02 7.92
C THR A 257 0.19 -9.10 6.66
N GLY A 258 0.12 -10.21 5.99
CA GLY A 258 -0.55 -10.37 4.71
C GLY A 258 -1.90 -11.05 4.83
N LEU A 259 -2.79 -10.79 3.88
CA LEU A 259 -4.08 -11.44 3.73
C LEU A 259 -4.23 -12.03 2.34
N ALA A 260 -4.71 -13.25 2.25
CA ALA A 260 -5.08 -13.87 1.00
C ALA A 260 -6.34 -14.73 1.17
N MET A 261 -7.09 -14.90 0.10
CA MET A 261 -8.28 -15.70 0.07
C MET A 261 -8.16 -16.80 -0.98
N ASP A 262 -8.49 -18.02 -0.63
CA ASP A 262 -8.54 -19.10 -1.62
C ASP A 262 -9.90 -19.13 -2.37
N PRO A 263 -9.97 -19.83 -3.51
CA PRO A 263 -11.21 -19.95 -4.27
C PRO A 263 -12.35 -20.65 -3.51
N ASN A 264 -12.05 -21.42 -2.46
CA ASN A 264 -13.03 -22.11 -1.62
C ASN A 264 -13.52 -21.25 -0.45
N GLY A 265 -12.97 -20.04 -0.31
CA GLY A 265 -13.42 -19.06 0.67
C GLY A 265 -12.70 -19.10 2.00
N ALA A 266 -11.56 -19.77 2.11
CA ALA A 266 -10.72 -19.70 3.30
C ALA A 266 -9.87 -18.43 3.30
N LEU A 267 -9.84 -17.71 4.43
CA LEU A 267 -8.98 -16.58 4.65
C LEU A 267 -7.64 -17.05 5.22
N TYR A 268 -6.57 -16.78 4.50
CA TYR A 268 -5.19 -17.00 4.96
C TYR A 268 -4.63 -15.71 5.54
N VAL A 269 -4.02 -15.83 6.69
CA VAL A 269 -3.43 -14.70 7.40
C VAL A 269 -1.93 -14.95 7.59
N GLY A 270 -1.11 -14.13 6.99
CA GLY A 270 0.34 -14.14 7.16
C GLY A 270 0.73 -13.62 8.54
N SER A 271 1.77 -14.20 9.13
CA SER A 271 2.33 -13.76 10.41
C SER A 271 3.85 -13.74 10.33
N CYS A 272 4.46 -12.63 10.72
CA CYS A 272 5.91 -12.49 10.80
C CYS A 272 6.39 -12.81 12.21
N ILE A 273 6.70 -14.08 12.49
CA ILE A 273 7.26 -14.50 13.79
C ILE A 273 8.77 -14.21 13.88
N ALA A 274 9.43 -14.01 12.75
CA ALA A 274 10.88 -13.97 12.62
C ALA A 274 11.55 -12.63 12.95
N TYR A 275 10.80 -11.56 13.21
CA TYR A 275 11.39 -10.24 13.47
C TYR A 275 12.24 -10.19 14.75
N GLN A 276 12.08 -11.17 15.65
CA GLN A 276 12.86 -11.26 16.89
C GLN A 276 14.05 -12.22 16.84
N ASN A 277 14.25 -12.96 15.75
CA ASN A 277 15.24 -14.05 15.68
C ASN A 277 16.12 -14.04 14.43
N TYR A 278 16.33 -12.91 13.78
CA TYR A 278 17.46 -12.82 12.84
C TYR A 278 18.75 -12.78 13.67
N PRO A 279 19.59 -13.82 13.66
CA PRO A 279 20.93 -13.68 14.22
C PRO A 279 21.59 -12.55 13.44
N ALA A 280 22.14 -11.58 14.16
CA ALA A 280 23.02 -10.60 13.57
C ALA A 280 24.12 -11.35 12.82
N ALA A 281 24.15 -11.18 11.48
CA ALA A 281 25.23 -11.68 10.66
C ALA A 281 26.44 -10.77 10.80
#